data_06df824e9e71dd4b55df43b7fa27becc
#
_entry.id   06df824e9e71dd4b55df43b7fa27becc
#
_cell.length_a   1.000
_cell.length_b   1.000
_cell.length_c   1.000
_cell.angle_alpha   90.00
_cell.angle_beta   90.00
_cell.angle_gamma   90.00
#
_symmetry.space_group_name_H-M   'P 1'
#
loop_
_entity.id
_entity.type
_entity.pdbx_description
1 polymer ?
#
loop_
_entity_poly.entity_id
_entity_poly.type
_entity_poly.pdbx_seq_one_letter_code
_entity_poly.pdbx_strand_id
1 'polypeptide(L)'
;MKDYCEISKIEASSLKVERKVLDIDTNLIEKFDLLNSQPNENIDKNLLLLAQQNPKDKDSLMALRGRISHPISQKINLIYNQFKERYEIELIEMLIILLDDSGDKYLRITKNDSDKKKSFIKKIFCWETIKYMQINNNLKPFTAEIISEFNSSLSNLTTWTKNKVQGSPELKSYLKKCGILLISPW
;
A
#
# COMPACT_ATOMS: atom_id res chain seq x y z
N MET A 1 3.57 14.11 10.55
CA MET A 1 4.30 13.00 11.17
C MET A 1 3.48 11.73 11.34
N LYS A 2 2.31 11.79 11.96
CA LYS A 2 1.46 10.60 12.23
C LYS A 2 1.27 9.68 11.01
N ASP A 3 1.04 10.25 9.83
CA ASP A 3 0.81 9.49 8.58
C ASP A 3 2.01 8.65 8.12
N TYR A 4 3.22 8.96 8.57
CA TYR A 4 4.44 8.22 8.24
C TYR A 4 4.81 7.16 9.27
N CYS A 5 4.26 7.28 10.47
CA CYS A 5 4.56 6.39 11.60
C CYS A 5 3.48 5.34 11.87
N GLU A 6 2.36 5.39 11.17
CA GLU A 6 1.26 4.44 11.34
C GLU A 6 0.93 3.75 10.02
N ILE A 7 0.78 2.43 10.04
CA ILE A 7 0.27 1.66 8.93
C ILE A 7 -1.09 1.08 9.24
N SER A 8 -1.93 0.99 8.22
CA SER A 8 -3.10 0.11 8.24
C SER A 8 -2.72 -1.21 7.59
N LYS A 9 -2.97 -2.31 8.28
CA LYS A 9 -2.77 -3.68 7.79
C LYS A 9 -4.01 -4.52 8.10
N ILE A 10 -4.13 -5.63 7.39
CA ILE A 10 -5.16 -6.64 7.71
C ILE A 10 -4.54 -7.67 8.65
N GLU A 11 -5.18 -7.90 9.79
CA GLU A 11 -4.81 -8.99 10.65
C GLU A 11 -5.38 -10.31 10.12
N ALA A 12 -4.49 -11.28 9.85
CA ALA A 12 -4.86 -12.54 9.21
C ALA A 12 -5.79 -13.41 10.07
N SER A 13 -5.74 -13.28 11.40
CA SER A 13 -6.54 -14.07 12.34
C SER A 13 -7.97 -13.57 12.48
N SER A 14 -8.17 -12.25 12.46
CA SER A 14 -9.47 -11.62 12.73
C SER A 14 -10.13 -11.00 11.49
N LEU A 15 -9.42 -10.95 10.37
CA LEU A 15 -9.83 -10.24 9.14
C LEU A 15 -10.26 -8.79 9.41
N LYS A 16 -9.62 -8.14 10.39
CA LYS A 16 -9.88 -6.75 10.76
C LYS A 16 -8.73 -5.85 10.31
N VAL A 17 -9.08 -4.61 10.02
CA VAL A 17 -8.06 -3.58 9.77
C VAL A 17 -7.50 -3.14 11.12
N GLU A 18 -6.22 -3.36 11.30
CA GLU A 18 -5.46 -2.86 12.44
C GLU A 18 -4.61 -1.67 12.06
N ARG A 19 -4.46 -0.75 13.01
CA ARG A 19 -3.45 0.31 12.95
C ARG A 19 -2.26 -0.13 13.78
N LYS A 20 -1.10 -0.17 13.15
CA LYS A 20 0.17 -0.47 13.82
C LYS A 20 1.06 0.75 13.75
N VAL A 21 1.57 1.17 14.91
CA VAL A 21 2.65 2.16 14.96
C VAL A 21 3.93 1.46 14.51
N LEU A 22 4.66 2.12 13.62
CA LEU A 22 5.94 1.64 13.12
C LEU A 22 7.03 1.99 14.12
N ASP A 23 7.89 1.03 14.39
CA ASP A 23 9.16 1.25 15.06
C ASP A 23 10.18 1.73 14.00
N ILE A 24 10.18 3.03 13.77
CA ILE A 24 11.08 3.69 12.82
C ILE A 24 12.24 4.29 13.61
N ASP A 25 13.45 4.21 13.05
CA ASP A 25 14.67 4.77 13.65
C ASP A 25 14.46 6.25 14.04
N THR A 26 14.80 6.58 15.27
CA THR A 26 14.72 7.94 15.82
C THR A 26 15.47 8.96 14.96
N ASN A 27 16.58 8.57 14.34
CA ASN A 27 17.33 9.43 13.41
C ASN A 27 16.52 9.81 12.17
N LEU A 28 15.65 8.91 11.69
CA LEU A 28 14.75 9.23 10.59
C LEU A 28 13.68 10.21 11.06
N ILE A 29 13.15 10.06 12.27
CA ILE A 29 12.19 10.97 12.89
C ILE A 29 12.79 12.37 13.07
N GLU A 30 14.02 12.46 13.57
CA GLU A 30 14.73 13.75 13.70
C GLU A 30 14.94 14.42 12.34
N LYS A 31 15.31 13.67 11.31
CA LYS A 31 15.35 14.18 9.94
C LYS A 31 14.00 14.68 9.45
N PHE A 32 12.91 14.00 9.83
CA PHE A 32 11.55 14.47 9.55
C PHE A 32 11.22 15.78 10.27
N ASP A 33 11.65 15.95 11.50
CA ASP A 33 11.43 17.18 12.27
C ASP A 33 12.18 18.36 11.65
N LEU A 34 13.37 18.14 11.15
CA LEU A 34 14.11 19.13 10.36
C LEU A 34 13.44 19.42 9.00
N LEU A 35 12.68 18.48 8.46
CA LEU A 35 11.95 18.63 7.20
C LEU A 35 10.51 19.13 7.40
N ASN A 36 10.02 19.26 8.64
CA ASN A 36 8.64 19.68 8.95
C ASN A 36 8.28 21.09 8.47
N SER A 37 9.27 21.91 8.12
CA SER A 37 9.06 23.19 7.43
C SER A 37 8.80 23.05 5.92
N GLN A 38 8.91 21.83 5.39
CA GLN A 38 8.71 21.53 3.97
C GLN A 38 7.34 20.92 3.68
N PRO A 39 6.79 21.15 2.48
CA PRO A 39 5.59 20.45 2.04
C PRO A 39 5.78 18.91 2.06
N ASN A 40 4.71 18.16 2.39
CA ASN A 40 4.73 16.70 2.41
C ASN A 40 5.26 16.07 1.10
N GLU A 41 5.07 16.73 -0.03
CA GLU A 41 5.58 16.31 -1.35
C GLU A 41 7.11 16.18 -1.38
N ASN A 42 7.82 17.10 -0.72
CA ASN A 42 9.27 17.03 -0.62
C ASN A 42 9.72 15.89 0.29
N ILE A 43 8.98 15.62 1.36
CA ILE A 43 9.24 14.51 2.28
C ILE A 43 9.07 13.18 1.56
N ASP A 44 7.96 12.97 0.86
CA ASP A 44 7.69 11.75 0.08
C ASP A 44 8.79 11.48 -0.95
N LYS A 45 9.23 12.52 -1.66
CA LYS A 45 10.33 12.44 -2.64
C LYS A 45 11.66 12.08 -1.99
N ASN A 46 12.01 12.73 -0.89
CA ASN A 46 13.27 12.50 -0.18
C ASN A 46 13.34 11.09 0.39
N LEU A 47 12.26 10.59 0.98
CA LEU A 47 12.17 9.21 1.46
C LEU A 47 12.33 8.19 0.33
N LEU A 48 11.71 8.43 -0.82
CA LEU A 48 11.87 7.55 -1.96
C LEU A 48 13.32 7.51 -2.44
N LEU A 49 13.99 8.67 -2.51
CA LEU A 49 15.40 8.75 -2.87
C LEU A 49 16.30 8.03 -1.86
N LEU A 50 16.06 8.21 -0.55
CA LEU A 50 16.79 7.50 0.50
C LEU A 50 16.63 5.99 0.38
N ALA A 51 15.41 5.49 0.18
CA ALA A 51 15.15 4.07 -0.02
C ALA A 51 15.84 3.51 -1.28
N GLN A 52 15.96 4.32 -2.33
CA GLN A 52 16.65 3.92 -3.56
C GLN A 52 18.17 3.91 -3.43
N GLN A 53 18.73 4.88 -2.68
CA GLN A 53 20.16 4.98 -2.41
C GLN A 53 20.65 3.89 -1.44
N ASN A 54 19.81 3.53 -0.47
CA ASN A 54 20.06 2.49 0.51
C ASN A 54 19.05 1.32 0.37
N PRO A 55 19.22 0.43 -0.63
CA PRO A 55 18.20 -0.57 -0.98
C PRO A 55 17.86 -1.57 0.13
N LYS A 56 18.70 -1.72 1.15
CA LYS A 56 18.48 -2.57 2.34
C LYS A 56 17.82 -1.83 3.50
N ASP A 57 17.77 -0.49 3.45
CA ASP A 57 17.10 0.30 4.47
C ASP A 57 15.58 0.05 4.38
N LYS A 58 15.00 -0.32 5.54
CA LYS A 58 13.56 -0.58 5.65
C LYS A 58 12.79 0.68 6.06
N ASP A 59 13.41 1.60 6.82
CA ASP A 59 12.69 2.62 7.56
C ASP A 59 12.09 3.69 6.63
N SER A 60 12.88 4.17 5.66
CA SER A 60 12.37 5.13 4.65
C SER A 60 11.21 4.55 3.85
N LEU A 61 11.30 3.26 3.48
CA LEU A 61 10.26 2.59 2.73
C LEU A 61 9.03 2.31 3.59
N MET A 62 9.23 1.94 4.86
CA MET A 62 8.14 1.74 5.82
C MET A 62 7.39 3.05 6.11
N ALA A 63 8.10 4.17 6.19
CA ALA A 63 7.48 5.49 6.31
C ALA A 63 6.57 5.80 5.10
N LEU A 64 7.04 5.54 3.87
CA LEU A 64 6.22 5.66 2.66
C LEU A 64 5.03 4.68 2.69
N ARG A 65 5.24 3.44 3.18
CA ARG A 65 4.14 2.48 3.37
C ARG A 65 3.08 2.99 4.35
N GLY A 66 3.49 3.63 5.43
CA GLY A 66 2.59 4.33 6.36
C GLY A 66 1.78 5.39 5.62
N ARG A 67 2.48 6.27 4.92
CA ARG A 67 1.92 7.41 4.20
C ARG A 67 0.84 7.04 3.18
N ILE A 68 0.94 5.90 2.49
CA ILE A 68 -0.06 5.45 1.51
C ILE A 68 -1.26 4.73 2.16
N SER A 69 -1.13 4.23 3.38
CA SER A 69 -2.19 3.46 4.05
C SER A 69 -3.50 4.23 4.18
N HIS A 70 -3.40 5.49 4.61
CA HIS A 70 -4.55 6.33 4.81
C HIS A 70 -5.29 6.69 3.50
N PRO A 71 -4.62 7.14 2.42
CA PRO A 71 -5.24 7.33 1.12
C PRO A 71 -5.91 6.09 0.55
N ILE A 72 -5.32 4.88 0.73
CA ILE A 72 -5.96 3.62 0.32
C ILE A 72 -7.28 3.46 1.05
N SER A 73 -7.26 3.51 2.39
CA SER A 73 -8.44 3.33 3.22
C SER A 73 -9.52 4.38 2.93
N GLN A 74 -9.13 5.64 2.74
CA GLN A 74 -10.05 6.72 2.37
C GLN A 74 -10.75 6.44 1.03
N LYS A 75 -9.97 6.06 0.00
CA LYS A 75 -10.55 5.84 -1.33
C LYS A 75 -11.49 4.64 -1.35
N ILE A 76 -11.14 3.56 -0.63
CA ILE A 76 -12.00 2.39 -0.50
C ILE A 76 -13.30 2.74 0.24
N ASN A 77 -13.21 3.48 1.36
CA ASN A 77 -14.39 3.91 2.10
C ASN A 77 -15.32 4.79 1.24
N LEU A 78 -14.78 5.65 0.39
CA LEU A 78 -15.58 6.43 -0.55
C LEU A 78 -16.34 5.54 -1.54
N ILE A 79 -15.66 4.55 -2.15
CA ILE A 79 -16.27 3.60 -3.07
C ILE A 79 -17.33 2.77 -2.34
N TYR A 80 -16.99 2.22 -1.17
CA TYR A 80 -17.93 1.44 -0.36
C TYR A 80 -19.20 2.24 -0.03
N ASN A 81 -19.06 3.46 0.50
CA ASN A 81 -20.20 4.28 0.87
C ASN A 81 -21.07 4.71 -0.32
N GLN A 82 -20.48 4.80 -1.52
CA GLN A 82 -21.23 5.11 -2.74
C GLN A 82 -22.14 3.96 -3.18
N PHE A 83 -21.76 2.72 -2.91
CA PHE A 83 -22.42 1.56 -3.49
C PHE A 83 -23.10 0.61 -2.49
N LYS A 84 -22.74 0.65 -1.20
CA LYS A 84 -23.20 -0.30 -0.16
C LYS A 84 -24.71 -0.44 -0.03
N GLU A 85 -25.47 0.61 -0.35
CA GLU A 85 -26.95 0.60 -0.22
C GLU A 85 -27.65 -0.13 -1.39
N ARG A 86 -26.92 -0.36 -2.49
CA ARG A 86 -27.50 -0.90 -3.74
C ARG A 86 -26.88 -2.24 -4.15
N TYR A 87 -25.72 -2.56 -3.61
CA TYR A 87 -24.96 -3.74 -4.02
C TYR A 87 -24.39 -4.45 -2.78
N GLU A 88 -24.37 -5.77 -2.84
CA GLU A 88 -23.77 -6.62 -1.81
C GLU A 88 -22.23 -6.57 -1.94
N ILE A 89 -21.62 -5.59 -1.31
CA ILE A 89 -20.17 -5.41 -1.23
C ILE A 89 -19.73 -5.39 0.22
N GLU A 90 -18.57 -5.93 0.49
CA GLU A 90 -17.97 -5.93 1.82
C GLU A 90 -16.71 -5.05 1.88
N LEU A 91 -16.72 -4.09 2.82
CA LEU A 91 -15.59 -3.18 3.02
C LEU A 91 -14.29 -3.95 3.29
N ILE A 92 -14.38 -5.00 4.10
CA ILE A 92 -13.19 -5.78 4.48
C ILE A 92 -12.58 -6.52 3.29
N GLU A 93 -13.38 -7.07 2.38
CA GLU A 93 -12.89 -7.74 1.18
C GLU A 93 -12.17 -6.77 0.26
N MET A 94 -12.72 -5.56 0.08
CA MET A 94 -12.07 -4.51 -0.70
C MET A 94 -10.73 -4.08 -0.09
N LEU A 95 -10.64 -4.00 1.25
CA LEU A 95 -9.41 -3.65 1.96
C LEU A 95 -8.37 -4.76 1.87
N ILE A 96 -8.76 -6.04 1.99
CA ILE A 96 -7.86 -7.20 1.85
C ILE A 96 -7.19 -7.23 0.47
N ILE A 97 -7.91 -6.85 -0.58
CA ILE A 97 -7.37 -6.81 -1.95
C ILE A 97 -6.18 -5.84 -2.06
N LEU A 98 -6.23 -4.71 -1.36
CA LEU A 98 -5.29 -3.62 -1.53
C LEU A 98 -4.29 -3.46 -0.38
N LEU A 99 -4.62 -3.97 0.81
CA LEU A 99 -3.72 -4.03 1.97
C LEU A 99 -3.26 -5.48 2.19
N ASP A 100 -2.69 -6.06 1.15
CA ASP A 100 -2.30 -7.47 1.04
C ASP A 100 -0.93 -7.80 1.63
N ASP A 101 -0.31 -6.86 2.32
CA ASP A 101 0.95 -7.05 3.04
C ASP A 101 0.78 -7.01 4.56
N SER A 102 1.76 -7.54 5.29
CA SER A 102 1.79 -7.51 6.76
C SER A 102 2.37 -6.23 7.34
N GLY A 103 2.64 -5.23 6.50
CA GLY A 103 3.18 -3.94 6.87
C GLY A 103 4.70 -3.88 6.95
N ASP A 104 5.37 -4.76 7.67
CA ASP A 104 6.83 -4.84 7.78
C ASP A 104 7.44 -5.97 6.95
N LYS A 105 6.60 -6.89 6.50
CA LYS A 105 6.99 -8.05 5.70
C LYS A 105 5.97 -8.25 4.59
N TYR A 106 6.44 -8.56 3.40
CA TYR A 106 5.55 -8.97 2.33
C TYR A 106 4.99 -10.36 2.63
N LEU A 107 3.67 -10.44 2.76
CA LEU A 107 2.94 -11.69 2.78
C LEU A 107 2.05 -11.70 1.55
N ARG A 108 2.43 -12.42 0.52
CA ARG A 108 1.52 -12.72 -0.58
C ARG A 108 1.13 -14.18 -0.53
N ILE A 109 -0.17 -14.43 -0.61
CA ILE A 109 -0.72 -15.78 -0.77
C ILE A 109 -0.60 -16.10 -2.26
N THR A 110 0.34 -16.96 -2.62
CA THR A 110 0.36 -17.54 -3.97
C THR A 110 -0.65 -18.69 -4.00
N LYS A 111 -1.70 -18.55 -4.81
CA LYS A 111 -2.51 -19.70 -5.20
C LYS A 111 -1.72 -20.47 -6.27
N ASN A 112 -1.06 -21.53 -5.88
CA ASN A 112 -0.66 -22.54 -6.85
C ASN A 112 -1.90 -23.37 -7.17
N ASP A 113 -2.36 -23.36 -8.42
CA ASP A 113 -3.55 -24.07 -8.88
C ASP A 113 -3.43 -25.60 -8.74
N SER A 114 -2.22 -26.14 -8.53
CA SER A 114 -1.95 -27.59 -8.39
C SER A 114 -1.90 -28.12 -6.96
N ASP A 115 -1.68 -27.25 -5.97
CA ASP A 115 -1.62 -27.67 -4.56
C ASP A 115 -2.49 -26.80 -3.69
N LYS A 116 -3.41 -27.41 -2.94
CA LYS A 116 -4.29 -26.75 -1.93
C LYS A 116 -3.52 -26.09 -0.77
N LYS A 117 -2.19 -26.02 -0.82
CA LYS A 117 -1.33 -25.33 0.15
C LYS A 117 -1.08 -23.92 -0.31
N LYS A 118 -1.63 -22.95 0.43
CA LYS A 118 -1.27 -21.54 0.33
C LYS A 118 0.19 -21.38 0.72
N SER A 119 1.07 -21.07 -0.22
CA SER A 119 2.44 -20.72 0.10
C SER A 119 2.55 -19.23 0.40
N PHE A 120 3.14 -18.90 1.55
CA PHE A 120 3.39 -17.53 1.97
C PHE A 120 4.84 -17.18 1.70
N ILE A 121 5.08 -16.11 0.93
CA ILE A 121 6.42 -15.54 0.79
C ILE A 121 6.52 -14.38 1.76
N LYS A 122 7.40 -14.54 2.75
CA LYS A 122 7.65 -13.53 3.78
C LYS A 122 9.01 -12.88 3.51
N LYS A 123 9.02 -11.62 3.10
CA LYS A 123 10.24 -10.84 2.86
C LYS A 123 10.18 -9.50 3.56
N ILE A 124 11.33 -8.96 3.95
CA ILE A 124 11.44 -7.63 4.57
C ILE A 124 11.03 -6.56 3.54
N PHE A 125 10.31 -5.54 4.00
CA PHE A 125 9.89 -4.43 3.16
C PHE A 125 11.08 -3.46 2.97
N CYS A 126 11.87 -3.67 1.91
CA CYS A 126 12.97 -2.83 1.50
C CYS A 126 13.04 -2.71 -0.02
N TRP A 127 13.80 -1.72 -0.52
CA TRP A 127 13.88 -1.45 -1.96
C TRP A 127 14.46 -2.62 -2.77
N GLU A 128 15.43 -3.32 -2.21
CA GLU A 128 15.99 -4.53 -2.81
C GLU A 128 14.92 -5.60 -3.03
N THR A 129 14.05 -5.80 -2.04
CA THR A 129 12.93 -6.75 -2.14
C THR A 129 11.89 -6.32 -3.19
N ILE A 130 11.59 -5.02 -3.28
CA ILE A 130 10.69 -4.48 -4.31
C ILE A 130 11.26 -4.74 -5.71
N LYS A 131 12.55 -4.47 -5.93
CA LYS A 131 13.23 -4.74 -7.21
C LYS A 131 13.18 -6.22 -7.56
N TYR A 132 13.45 -7.10 -6.60
CA TYR A 132 13.35 -8.54 -6.81
C TYR A 132 11.93 -8.97 -7.24
N MET A 133 10.91 -8.39 -6.63
CA MET A 133 9.50 -8.69 -6.95
C MET A 133 9.07 -8.11 -8.29
N GLN A 134 9.68 -7.02 -8.77
CA GLN A 134 9.42 -6.47 -10.11
C GLN A 134 9.84 -7.44 -11.21
N ILE A 135 10.93 -8.17 -11.00
CA ILE A 135 11.43 -9.18 -11.96
C ILE A 135 10.50 -10.40 -11.98
N ASN A 136 9.87 -10.72 -10.84
CA ASN A 136 8.97 -11.85 -10.67
C ASN A 136 7.52 -11.36 -10.53
N ASN A 137 6.92 -10.92 -11.62
CA ASN A 137 5.65 -10.16 -11.73
C ASN A 137 4.46 -10.67 -10.88
N ASN A 138 4.49 -11.90 -10.38
CA ASN A 138 3.35 -12.50 -9.67
C ASN A 138 3.37 -12.32 -8.14
N LEU A 139 4.37 -11.64 -7.58
CA LEU A 139 4.59 -11.62 -6.13
C LEU A 139 4.58 -10.21 -5.52
N LYS A 140 4.35 -9.17 -6.32
CA LYS A 140 4.42 -7.78 -5.84
C LYS A 140 3.12 -7.40 -5.15
N PRO A 141 3.15 -7.06 -3.84
CA PRO A 141 1.98 -6.48 -3.17
C PRO A 141 1.56 -5.16 -3.81
N PHE A 142 0.28 -4.86 -3.76
CA PHE A 142 -0.27 -3.61 -4.31
C PHE A 142 0.39 -2.36 -3.70
N THR A 143 0.65 -2.38 -2.40
CA THR A 143 1.35 -1.28 -1.71
C THR A 143 2.77 -1.07 -2.22
N ALA A 144 3.49 -2.15 -2.56
CA ALA A 144 4.82 -2.08 -3.18
C ALA A 144 4.75 -1.56 -4.62
N GLU A 145 3.70 -1.89 -5.35
CA GLU A 145 3.45 -1.35 -6.70
C GLU A 145 3.29 0.16 -6.65
N ILE A 146 2.42 0.68 -5.77
CA ILE A 146 2.19 2.10 -5.60
C ILE A 146 3.51 2.85 -5.38
N ILE A 147 4.35 2.39 -4.45
CA ILE A 147 5.59 3.08 -4.08
C ILE A 147 6.63 2.97 -5.19
N SER A 148 6.79 1.78 -5.79
CA SER A 148 7.82 1.55 -6.81
C SER A 148 7.57 2.29 -8.12
N GLU A 149 6.32 2.58 -8.43
CA GLU A 149 5.90 3.26 -9.65
C GLU A 149 5.63 4.75 -9.42
N PHE A 150 5.76 5.21 -8.17
CA PHE A 150 5.50 6.60 -7.83
C PHE A 150 6.49 7.54 -8.54
N ASN A 151 5.92 8.51 -9.25
CA ASN A 151 6.66 9.59 -9.88
C ASN A 151 6.23 10.94 -9.31
N SER A 152 7.08 11.50 -8.45
CA SER A 152 6.83 12.77 -7.77
C SER A 152 6.76 13.99 -8.68
N SER A 153 7.17 13.88 -9.96
CA SER A 153 7.03 14.96 -10.94
C SER A 153 5.63 15.04 -11.55
N LEU A 154 4.83 13.98 -11.45
CA LEU A 154 3.49 13.90 -12.04
C LEU A 154 2.39 14.24 -11.06
N SER A 155 2.54 13.86 -9.80
CA SER A 155 1.53 14.11 -8.76
C SER A 155 2.12 13.92 -7.36
N ASN A 156 1.42 14.41 -6.32
CA ASN A 156 1.74 14.05 -4.95
C ASN A 156 1.34 12.58 -4.65
N LEU A 157 2.00 11.98 -3.65
CA LEU A 157 1.82 10.56 -3.32
C LEU A 157 0.37 10.21 -2.93
N THR A 158 -0.36 11.12 -2.27
CA THR A 158 -1.77 10.92 -1.92
C THR A 158 -2.66 10.76 -3.15
N THR A 159 -2.53 11.68 -4.10
CA THR A 159 -3.29 11.65 -5.37
C THR A 159 -2.91 10.42 -6.19
N TRP A 160 -1.60 10.15 -6.32
CA TRP A 160 -1.08 8.97 -6.98
C TRP A 160 -1.70 7.69 -6.40
N THR A 161 -1.67 7.54 -5.07
CA THR A 161 -2.24 6.38 -4.37
C THR A 161 -3.74 6.22 -4.66
N LYS A 162 -4.52 7.30 -4.57
CA LYS A 162 -5.97 7.25 -4.85
C LYS A 162 -6.28 6.84 -6.30
N ASN A 163 -5.48 7.32 -7.25
CA ASN A 163 -5.61 6.94 -8.66
C ASN A 163 -5.26 5.47 -8.88
N LYS A 164 -4.19 4.97 -8.25
CA LYS A 164 -3.81 3.55 -8.31
C LYS A 164 -4.89 2.65 -7.71
N VAL A 165 -5.48 3.03 -6.56
CA VAL A 165 -6.61 2.29 -5.97
C VAL A 165 -7.78 2.20 -6.95
N GLN A 166 -8.17 3.31 -7.56
CA GLN A 166 -9.27 3.33 -8.54
C GLN A 166 -8.93 2.55 -9.81
N GLY A 167 -7.65 2.48 -10.16
CA GLY A 167 -7.11 1.75 -11.31
C GLY A 167 -6.92 0.25 -11.08
N SER A 168 -6.91 -0.22 -9.81
CA SER A 168 -6.58 -1.62 -9.48
C SER A 168 -7.45 -2.62 -10.25
N PRO A 169 -6.82 -3.54 -11.01
CA PRO A 169 -7.55 -4.59 -11.73
C PRO A 169 -8.29 -5.55 -10.81
N GLU A 170 -7.68 -5.89 -9.65
CA GLU A 170 -8.25 -6.80 -8.67
C GLU A 170 -9.49 -6.20 -8.02
N LEU A 171 -9.44 -4.92 -7.62
CA LEU A 171 -10.60 -4.21 -7.07
C LEU A 171 -11.71 -4.08 -8.11
N LYS A 172 -11.36 -3.72 -9.36
CA LYS A 172 -12.33 -3.66 -10.46
C LYS A 172 -12.98 -5.01 -10.74
N SER A 173 -12.19 -6.09 -10.71
CA SER A 173 -12.69 -7.45 -10.88
C SER A 173 -13.67 -7.84 -9.78
N TYR A 174 -13.35 -7.54 -8.52
CA TYR A 174 -14.25 -7.75 -7.39
C TYR A 174 -15.55 -6.98 -7.56
N LEU A 175 -15.48 -5.68 -7.80
CA LEU A 175 -16.66 -4.82 -7.97
C LEU A 175 -17.52 -5.24 -9.16
N LYS A 176 -16.89 -5.68 -10.26
CA LYS A 176 -17.63 -6.22 -11.42
C LYS A 176 -18.41 -7.47 -11.07
N LYS A 177 -17.87 -8.38 -10.25
CA LYS A 177 -18.61 -9.55 -9.76
C LYS A 177 -19.82 -9.17 -8.91
N CYS A 178 -19.76 -8.05 -8.20
CA CYS A 178 -20.87 -7.47 -7.44
C CYS A 178 -21.80 -6.60 -8.31
N GLY A 179 -21.61 -6.56 -9.64
CA GLY A 179 -22.46 -5.79 -10.57
C GLY A 179 -22.06 -4.31 -10.72
N ILE A 180 -20.90 -3.90 -10.22
CA ILE A 180 -20.43 -2.50 -10.26
C ILE A 180 -19.33 -2.35 -11.31
N LEU A 181 -19.53 -1.42 -12.25
CA LEU A 181 -18.49 -1.03 -13.20
C LEU A 181 -17.88 0.31 -12.79
N LEU A 182 -16.62 0.28 -12.34
CA LEU A 182 -15.83 1.50 -12.15
C LEU A 182 -15.27 1.95 -13.50
N ILE A 183 -15.83 3.03 -14.02
CA ILE A 183 -15.27 3.71 -15.19
C ILE A 183 -14.14 4.60 -14.66
N SER A 184 -12.92 4.42 -15.17
CA SER A 184 -11.85 5.37 -14.90
C SER A 184 -12.22 6.71 -15.52
N PRO A 185 -12.21 7.82 -14.79
CA PRO A 185 -12.16 9.12 -15.45
C PRO A 185 -10.86 9.17 -16.26
N TRP A 186 -10.99 9.66 -17.46
CA TRP A 186 -9.95 9.82 -18.49
C TRP A 186 -8.65 10.43 -17.96
#